data_3a0b29c92cf540abb2c3167c2964d1df
#
_entry.id   3a0b29c92cf540abb2c3167c2964d1df
#
_cell.length_a   1.000
_cell.length_b   1.000
_cell.length_c   1.000
_cell.angle_alpha   90.00
_cell.angle_beta   90.00
_cell.angle_gamma   90.00
#
_symmetry.space_group_name_H-M   'P 1'
#
loop_
_entity.id
_entity.type
_entity.pdbx_description
1 polymer ?
#
loop_
_entity_poly.entity_id
_entity_poly.type
_entity_poly.pdbx_seq_one_letter_code
_entity_poly.pdbx_strand_id
1 'polypeptide(L)'
;MAAVLEGEVYLGFDFSTQQLKVLAIDHNLNVIHQDQVHFDSQLPEFRTEGGVHVGTDGLTVTSPALMLWTSYWSRCGQRALTSPGCERCRAAQHGSVYWKNGAAATLRRLRHHFSLSHQLKDCFSVRDCPVWMDSSSGRQCARLQEAAGGAAKLADITGSRAYERFTGSQIAKMREERPQQFRDTERISLVSSFAASLFLGGYAAIDYSDGSGMNLLDIRSKKWSEVCLEAVCPGLDLLLGTPLPSASVLGAVSSYWVRRFGFSDTCAVVAFTGDNPASLAGMRLQQGDLAVSLGTSDTAFVWLQDARPALEGHVFVNPVDWRQFMALLCFKNGSLTRERLRNRCARASWELFSAALRRTPLGNNGCIGFYFDVMEITPPALGVHLFDADDNEVASVSAQMEVRALVEGQFLSRRLHAEHLGYSVVPGSRILATGGASCNKDILQVLCDVFNAPVYTIDVSDSACLGSAYRALHGVLDQSGISFFDVLKKAPEARLAATPQPRAQQVYNEMLQRFARLEKKVLQELRP
;
A
#
# COMPACT_ATOMS: atom_id res chain seq x y z
N MET A 1 34.65 -2.79 0.86
CA MET A 1 33.23 -2.44 0.87
C MET A 1 32.71 -2.01 2.26
N ALA A 2 32.98 -2.75 3.34
CA ALA A 2 32.52 -2.34 4.68
C ALA A 2 33.02 -0.96 5.15
N ALA A 3 34.25 -0.59 4.83
CA ALA A 3 34.85 0.68 5.27
C ALA A 3 34.27 1.95 4.58
N VAL A 4 33.54 1.80 3.47
CA VAL A 4 32.95 2.93 2.73
C VAL A 4 31.58 3.31 3.29
N LEU A 5 30.93 2.43 4.07
CA LEU A 5 29.56 2.64 4.58
C LEU A 5 29.52 3.07 6.06
N GLU A 6 30.66 3.10 6.77
CA GLU A 6 30.71 3.57 8.16
C GLU A 6 30.39 5.06 8.26
N GLY A 7 29.30 5.39 8.92
CA GLY A 7 28.83 6.77 9.10
C GLY A 7 27.71 7.20 8.12
N GLU A 8 27.36 6.36 7.14
CA GLU A 8 26.25 6.63 6.22
C GLU A 8 24.88 6.44 6.89
N VAL A 9 23.92 7.29 6.55
CA VAL A 9 22.55 7.28 7.06
C VAL A 9 21.57 7.20 5.88
N TYR A 10 20.57 6.31 6.00
CA TYR A 10 19.55 6.08 4.99
C TYR A 10 18.18 6.49 5.53
N LEU A 11 17.53 7.42 4.85
CA LEU A 11 16.24 7.97 5.26
C LEU A 11 15.09 7.32 4.51
N GLY A 12 14.08 6.91 5.26
CA GLY A 12 12.75 6.56 4.76
C GLY A 12 11.72 7.59 5.22
N PHE A 13 10.82 7.95 4.32
CA PHE A 13 9.69 8.81 4.61
C PHE A 13 8.39 8.06 4.32
N ASP A 14 7.36 8.32 5.11
CA ASP A 14 5.99 7.88 4.86
C ASP A 14 5.07 9.11 4.92
N PHE A 15 4.60 9.55 3.76
CA PHE A 15 3.62 10.62 3.64
C PHE A 15 2.22 10.01 3.74
N SER A 16 1.79 9.66 4.94
CA SER A 16 0.43 9.20 5.19
C SER A 16 -0.57 10.36 5.09
N THR A 17 -1.87 10.05 5.06
CA THR A 17 -2.93 11.06 4.92
C THR A 17 -2.92 12.07 6.07
N GLN A 18 -2.70 11.62 7.30
CA GLN A 18 -2.80 12.44 8.51
C GLN A 18 -1.46 12.94 9.03
N GLN A 19 -0.36 12.36 8.57
CA GLN A 19 0.97 12.64 9.12
C GLN A 19 2.07 12.30 8.13
N LEU A 20 3.20 12.94 8.32
CA LEU A 20 4.48 12.54 7.74
C LEU A 20 5.31 11.86 8.81
N LYS A 21 5.81 10.66 8.52
CA LYS A 21 6.81 9.97 9.34
C LYS A 21 8.15 9.96 8.64
N VAL A 22 9.21 9.99 9.45
CA VAL A 22 10.60 9.90 9.00
C VAL A 22 11.32 8.87 9.85
N LEU A 23 12.10 8.03 9.21
CA LEU A 23 12.92 7.04 9.87
C LEU A 23 14.31 7.04 9.23
N ALA A 24 15.35 6.98 10.07
CA ALA A 24 16.73 6.87 9.65
C ALA A 24 17.33 5.54 10.13
N ILE A 25 18.04 4.86 9.25
CA ILE A 25 18.82 3.66 9.60
C ILE A 25 20.30 3.87 9.30
N ASP A 26 21.15 3.16 10.04
CA ASP A 26 22.57 3.02 9.74
C ASP A 26 22.83 1.87 8.75
N HIS A 27 24.09 1.69 8.35
CA HIS A 27 24.51 0.58 7.47
C HIS A 27 24.33 -0.83 8.09
N ASN A 28 24.12 -0.92 9.41
CA ASN A 28 23.82 -2.16 10.12
C ASN A 28 22.32 -2.39 10.27
N LEU A 29 21.48 -1.54 9.64
CA LEU A 29 20.02 -1.57 9.66
C LEU A 29 19.38 -1.21 11.00
N ASN A 30 20.16 -0.63 11.93
CA ASN A 30 19.62 -0.12 13.18
C ASN A 30 18.86 1.17 12.93
N VAL A 31 17.67 1.29 13.50
CA VAL A 31 16.94 2.55 13.53
C VAL A 31 17.64 3.50 14.48
N ILE A 32 18.22 4.57 13.95
CA ILE A 32 19.00 5.57 14.70
C ILE A 32 18.22 6.85 14.97
N HIS A 33 17.15 7.08 14.19
CA HIS A 33 16.25 8.22 14.40
C HIS A 33 14.84 7.89 13.86
N GLN A 34 13.82 8.41 14.56
CA GLN A 34 12.44 8.35 14.14
C GLN A 34 11.71 9.61 14.61
N ASP A 35 10.89 10.19 13.72
CA ASP A 35 10.11 11.38 14.01
C ASP A 35 8.83 11.40 13.18
N GLN A 36 7.84 12.21 13.59
CA GLN A 36 6.57 12.34 12.88
C GLN A 36 5.99 13.75 13.06
N VAL A 37 5.20 14.14 12.07
CA VAL A 37 4.43 15.40 12.10
C VAL A 37 2.99 15.11 11.75
N HIS A 38 2.08 15.37 12.68
CA HIS A 38 0.63 15.30 12.48
C HIS A 38 0.11 16.60 11.85
N PHE A 39 -0.56 16.49 10.70
CA PHE A 39 -0.96 17.66 9.92
C PHE A 39 -1.97 18.55 10.66
N ASP A 40 -3.09 18.00 11.10
CA ASP A 40 -4.15 18.81 11.72
C ASP A 40 -3.69 19.56 12.98
N SER A 41 -2.94 18.89 13.86
CA SER A 41 -2.51 19.48 15.12
C SER A 41 -1.29 20.40 14.98
N GLN A 42 -0.41 20.13 14.01
CA GLN A 42 0.87 20.84 13.86
C GLN A 42 0.90 21.82 12.69
N LEU A 43 -0.11 21.76 11.79
CA LEU A 43 -0.27 22.63 10.62
C LEU A 43 -1.72 23.15 10.52
N PRO A 44 -2.27 23.76 11.57
CA PRO A 44 -3.66 24.19 11.61
C PRO A 44 -4.01 25.24 10.54
N GLU A 45 -3.01 25.89 9.95
CA GLU A 45 -3.18 26.87 8.87
C GLU A 45 -3.80 26.25 7.60
N PHE A 46 -3.65 24.95 7.37
CA PHE A 46 -4.25 24.26 6.24
C PHE A 46 -5.70 23.86 6.47
N ARG A 47 -6.20 23.92 7.72
CA ARG A 47 -7.60 23.68 8.09
C ARG A 47 -8.14 22.32 7.61
N THR A 48 -7.29 21.30 7.62
CA THR A 48 -7.68 19.92 7.28
C THR A 48 -8.32 19.23 8.48
N GLU A 49 -9.12 18.20 8.19
CA GLU A 49 -9.66 17.27 9.16
C GLU A 49 -9.25 15.86 8.73
N GLY A 50 -8.46 15.18 9.57
CA GLY A 50 -7.80 13.93 9.17
C GLY A 50 -6.79 14.10 8.03
N GLY A 51 -6.18 15.31 7.86
CA GLY A 51 -5.23 15.63 6.81
C GLY A 51 -5.86 15.93 5.43
N VAL A 52 -7.19 16.05 5.36
CA VAL A 52 -7.93 16.22 4.09
C VAL A 52 -9.04 17.27 4.18
N HIS A 53 -9.51 17.68 3.01
CA HIS A 53 -10.77 18.40 2.84
C HIS A 53 -11.76 17.46 2.16
N VAL A 54 -12.93 17.26 2.78
CA VAL A 54 -14.03 16.45 2.23
C VAL A 54 -15.04 17.39 1.58
N GLY A 55 -15.37 17.13 0.32
CA GLY A 55 -16.37 17.87 -0.42
C GLY A 55 -17.80 17.65 0.11
N THR A 56 -18.70 18.53 -0.23
CA THR A 56 -20.12 18.44 0.17
C THR A 56 -20.85 17.22 -0.40
N ASP A 57 -20.29 16.62 -1.44
CA ASP A 57 -20.76 15.37 -2.05
C ASP A 57 -20.37 14.10 -1.25
N GLY A 58 -19.49 14.25 -0.24
CA GLY A 58 -18.96 13.14 0.55
C GLY A 58 -18.04 12.18 -0.23
N LEU A 59 -17.80 12.43 -1.50
CA LEU A 59 -17.01 11.58 -2.41
C LEU A 59 -15.68 12.23 -2.81
N THR A 60 -15.71 13.56 -3.03
CA THR A 60 -14.50 14.34 -3.37
C THR A 60 -13.67 14.53 -2.11
N VAL A 61 -12.41 14.06 -2.16
CA VAL A 61 -11.46 14.18 -1.05
C VAL A 61 -10.12 14.68 -1.56
N THR A 62 -9.67 15.81 -1.02
CA THR A 62 -8.43 16.48 -1.46
C THR A 62 -7.52 16.81 -0.29
N SER A 63 -6.23 17.01 -0.58
CA SER A 63 -5.26 17.51 0.39
C SER A 63 -4.41 18.61 -0.22
N PRO A 64 -4.06 19.67 0.55
CA PRO A 64 -3.21 20.75 0.05
C PRO A 64 -1.80 20.24 -0.31
N ALA A 65 -1.37 20.44 -1.57
CA ALA A 65 -0.05 19.99 -2.02
C ALA A 65 1.10 20.55 -1.16
N LEU A 66 0.99 21.80 -0.71
CA LEU A 66 1.98 22.44 0.16
C LEU A 66 2.04 21.81 1.56
N MET A 67 0.92 21.35 2.11
CA MET A 67 0.87 20.76 3.45
C MET A 67 1.74 19.52 3.56
N LEU A 68 1.66 18.65 2.57
CA LEU A 68 2.39 17.37 2.55
C LEU A 68 3.90 17.53 2.78
N TRP A 69 4.45 18.70 2.48
CA TRP A 69 5.88 18.92 2.54
C TRP A 69 6.37 19.98 3.52
N THR A 70 5.56 21.02 3.78
CA THR A 70 6.00 22.14 4.62
C THR A 70 6.18 21.76 6.08
N SER A 71 5.56 20.65 6.46
CA SER A 71 5.39 20.21 7.83
C SER A 71 6.70 19.89 8.56
N TYR A 72 7.48 18.98 8.03
CA TYR A 72 8.65 18.46 8.75
C TYR A 72 9.80 19.46 8.78
N TRP A 73 10.14 20.00 7.61
CA TRP A 73 11.37 20.79 7.44
C TRP A 73 11.29 22.22 7.99
N SER A 74 10.09 22.75 8.20
CA SER A 74 9.92 24.05 8.85
C SER A 74 10.06 23.98 10.37
N ARG A 75 9.85 22.83 10.99
CA ARG A 75 9.84 22.65 12.46
C ARG A 75 10.97 21.79 13.02
N CYS A 76 11.31 20.68 12.38
CA CYS A 76 12.38 19.77 12.84
C CYS A 76 13.76 20.15 12.30
N GLY A 77 13.84 21.13 11.45
CA GLY A 77 14.87 21.42 10.50
C GLY A 77 16.26 21.81 10.96
N GLN A 78 16.65 21.68 12.24
CA GLN A 78 18.05 21.92 12.63
C GLN A 78 18.62 20.93 13.66
N ARG A 79 17.81 20.07 14.29
CA ARG A 79 18.29 19.20 15.38
C ARG A 79 18.31 17.71 15.07
N ALA A 80 17.51 17.23 14.14
CA ALA A 80 17.27 15.79 13.99
C ALA A 80 18.21 15.07 13.00
N LEU A 81 18.76 15.77 12.01
CA LEU A 81 19.52 15.15 10.92
C LEU A 81 20.91 15.78 10.69
N THR A 82 21.48 16.44 11.68
CA THR A 82 22.81 17.06 11.62
C THR A 82 23.96 16.07 11.79
N SER A 83 23.73 14.76 11.69
CA SER A 83 24.83 13.82 11.50
C SER A 83 25.40 14.04 10.11
N PRO A 84 26.69 14.37 9.96
CA PRO A 84 27.34 14.43 8.66
C PRO A 84 27.30 13.02 8.07
N GLY A 85 26.57 12.82 6.99
CA GLY A 85 26.44 11.52 6.34
C GLY A 85 25.04 11.09 5.93
N CYS A 86 24.03 11.98 5.94
CA CYS A 86 22.74 11.63 5.33
C CYS A 86 22.93 11.46 3.83
N GLU A 87 22.93 10.24 3.35
CA GLU A 87 23.25 9.93 1.97
C GLU A 87 22.05 9.60 1.09
N ARG A 88 20.82 9.40 1.65
CA ARG A 88 19.69 8.94 0.81
C ARG A 88 18.29 9.13 1.43
N CYS A 89 17.31 9.46 0.56
CA CYS A 89 15.92 9.72 0.93
C CYS A 89 14.93 8.96 0.05
N ARG A 90 13.81 8.51 0.65
CA ARG A 90 12.69 7.87 -0.05
C ARG A 90 11.35 8.13 0.68
N ALA A 91 10.23 8.18 -0.07
CA ALA A 91 8.89 8.42 0.49
C ALA A 91 7.82 7.52 -0.14
N ALA A 92 6.68 7.42 0.54
CA ALA A 92 5.54 6.58 0.18
C ALA A 92 4.21 7.31 0.43
N GLN A 93 3.32 7.39 -0.54
CA GLN A 93 1.88 7.68 -0.50
C GLN A 93 1.28 7.66 -1.91
N HIS A 94 -0.05 7.45 -2.06
CA HIS A 94 -0.76 7.52 -3.34
C HIS A 94 -1.71 8.74 -3.39
N GLY A 95 -1.60 9.51 -4.47
CA GLY A 95 -2.33 10.74 -4.78
C GLY A 95 -1.59 11.49 -5.89
N SER A 96 -2.19 12.51 -6.49
CA SER A 96 -1.59 13.23 -7.61
C SER A 96 -1.35 14.71 -7.30
N VAL A 97 -0.24 15.25 -7.79
CA VAL A 97 0.15 16.66 -7.64
C VAL A 97 0.37 17.26 -9.03
N TYR A 98 -0.21 18.43 -9.27
CA TYR A 98 -0.23 19.12 -10.57
C TYR A 98 0.68 20.34 -10.51
N TRP A 99 1.83 20.25 -11.18
CA TRP A 99 2.80 21.33 -11.25
C TRP A 99 2.41 22.34 -12.33
N LYS A 100 2.38 23.59 -11.93
CA LYS A 100 2.04 24.72 -12.81
C LYS A 100 3.16 24.98 -13.81
N ASN A 101 2.81 25.52 -14.99
CA ASN A 101 3.78 25.99 -15.98
C ASN A 101 4.82 26.93 -15.36
N GLY A 102 6.10 26.61 -15.54
CA GLY A 102 7.23 27.35 -14.98
C GLY A 102 7.73 26.84 -13.62
N ALA A 103 7.08 25.89 -12.98
CA ALA A 103 7.49 25.35 -11.68
C ALA A 103 8.86 24.64 -11.74
N ALA A 104 9.21 24.01 -12.87
CA ALA A 104 10.54 23.44 -13.07
C ALA A 104 11.67 24.47 -12.90
N ALA A 105 11.46 25.71 -13.35
CA ALA A 105 12.44 26.77 -13.18
C ALA A 105 12.60 27.19 -11.71
N THR A 106 11.50 27.19 -10.96
CA THR A 106 11.53 27.46 -9.50
C THR A 106 12.25 26.35 -8.75
N LEU A 107 11.96 25.08 -9.04
CA LEU A 107 12.63 23.93 -8.42
C LEU A 107 14.15 23.98 -8.62
N ARG A 108 14.62 24.31 -9.82
CA ARG A 108 16.06 24.42 -10.12
C ARG A 108 16.76 25.59 -9.45
N ARG A 109 16.00 26.59 -8.95
CA ARG A 109 16.54 27.84 -8.38
C ARG A 109 16.16 28.04 -6.92
N LEU A 110 15.89 26.96 -6.19
CA LEU A 110 15.56 27.02 -4.77
C LEU A 110 16.67 27.71 -3.98
N ARG A 111 16.29 28.68 -3.16
CA ARG A 111 17.19 29.48 -2.33
C ARG A 111 17.14 28.97 -0.90
N HIS A 112 18.29 28.58 -0.36
CA HIS A 112 18.37 27.96 0.97
C HIS A 112 17.95 28.87 2.13
N HIS A 113 17.91 30.19 1.96
CA HIS A 113 17.45 31.14 2.96
C HIS A 113 15.92 31.17 3.15
N PHE A 114 15.15 30.71 2.17
CA PHE A 114 13.69 30.72 2.21
C PHE A 114 13.15 29.29 2.40
N SER A 115 11.98 29.17 3.06
CA SER A 115 11.29 27.89 3.16
C SER A 115 10.78 27.42 1.79
N LEU A 116 10.62 26.10 1.63
CA LEU A 116 10.02 25.54 0.41
C LEU A 116 8.59 26.02 0.22
N SER A 117 7.80 26.12 1.31
CA SER A 117 6.43 26.63 1.24
C SER A 117 6.36 28.04 0.65
N HIS A 118 7.25 28.92 1.07
CA HIS A 118 7.30 30.28 0.54
C HIS A 118 7.65 30.30 -0.95
N GLN A 119 8.59 29.45 -1.38
CA GLN A 119 9.07 29.43 -2.76
C GLN A 119 8.13 28.69 -3.73
N LEU A 120 7.38 27.70 -3.24
CA LEU A 120 6.54 26.82 -4.05
C LEU A 120 5.04 27.17 -3.99
N LYS A 121 4.64 28.20 -3.26
CA LYS A 121 3.23 28.56 -3.04
C LYS A 121 2.41 28.77 -4.33
N ASP A 122 3.08 29.20 -5.41
CA ASP A 122 2.47 29.49 -6.72
C ASP A 122 2.87 28.44 -7.79
N CYS A 123 3.50 27.32 -7.39
CA CYS A 123 4.00 26.30 -8.30
C CYS A 123 2.99 25.20 -8.64
N PHE A 124 1.76 25.28 -8.13
CA PHE A 124 0.72 24.28 -8.36
C PHE A 124 -0.45 24.86 -9.13
N SER A 125 -0.81 24.20 -10.25
CA SER A 125 -2.00 24.56 -11.03
C SER A 125 -3.28 24.14 -10.31
N VAL A 126 -3.22 23.04 -9.53
CA VAL A 126 -4.25 22.57 -8.61
C VAL A 126 -3.67 22.61 -7.20
N ARG A 127 -4.23 23.43 -6.32
CA ARG A 127 -3.71 23.61 -4.94
C ARG A 127 -4.09 22.47 -4.03
N ASP A 128 -5.36 22.03 -4.09
CA ASP A 128 -5.92 20.92 -3.34
C ASP A 128 -6.03 19.73 -4.28
N CYS A 129 -5.12 18.79 -4.11
CA CYS A 129 -4.93 17.65 -4.98
C CYS A 129 -5.77 16.45 -4.52
N PRO A 130 -6.35 15.65 -5.44
CA PRO A 130 -7.07 14.44 -5.06
C PRO A 130 -6.14 13.45 -4.38
N VAL A 131 -6.65 12.80 -3.33
CA VAL A 131 -5.95 11.76 -2.58
C VAL A 131 -6.64 10.41 -2.76
N TRP A 132 -6.02 9.33 -2.31
CA TRP A 132 -6.53 7.97 -2.43
C TRP A 132 -7.95 7.75 -1.86
N MET A 133 -8.43 8.62 -1.00
CA MET A 133 -9.79 8.56 -0.44
C MET A 133 -10.87 9.08 -1.40
N ASP A 134 -10.49 9.87 -2.40
CA ASP A 134 -11.43 10.43 -3.37
C ASP A 134 -12.06 9.31 -4.22
N SER A 135 -13.39 9.19 -4.15
CA SER A 135 -14.17 8.19 -4.87
C SER A 135 -15.17 8.80 -5.87
N SER A 136 -14.94 10.06 -6.25
CA SER A 136 -15.85 10.83 -7.09
C SER A 136 -15.67 10.62 -8.60
N SER A 137 -14.68 9.82 -9.03
CA SER A 137 -14.32 9.64 -10.45
C SER A 137 -14.98 8.39 -11.12
N GLY A 138 -16.12 7.92 -10.62
CA GLY A 138 -16.79 6.71 -11.12
C GLY A 138 -17.14 6.77 -12.61
N ARG A 139 -17.59 7.94 -13.11
CA ARG A 139 -17.88 8.14 -14.54
C ARG A 139 -16.63 8.00 -15.40
N GLN A 140 -15.50 8.49 -14.94
CA GLN A 140 -14.20 8.39 -15.62
C GLN A 140 -13.69 6.94 -15.60
N CYS A 141 -13.91 6.20 -14.51
CA CYS A 141 -13.63 4.76 -14.43
C CYS A 141 -14.40 3.98 -15.49
N ALA A 142 -15.70 4.23 -15.64
CA ALA A 142 -16.54 3.54 -16.64
C ALA A 142 -15.99 3.76 -18.06
N ARG A 143 -15.65 5.00 -18.42
CA ARG A 143 -15.09 5.33 -19.73
C ARG A 143 -13.71 4.73 -19.97
N LEU A 144 -12.85 4.71 -18.98
CA LEU A 144 -11.53 4.08 -19.07
C LEU A 144 -11.67 2.57 -19.32
N GLN A 145 -12.60 1.90 -18.61
CA GLN A 145 -12.89 0.49 -18.84
C GLN A 145 -13.43 0.22 -20.24
N GLU A 146 -14.38 1.04 -20.70
CA GLU A 146 -14.94 0.91 -22.04
C GLU A 146 -13.84 1.07 -23.12
N ALA A 147 -13.00 2.08 -23.01
CA ALA A 147 -11.90 2.32 -23.93
C ALA A 147 -10.88 1.18 -23.97
N ALA A 148 -10.61 0.55 -22.83
CA ALA A 148 -9.70 -0.59 -22.73
C ALA A 148 -10.33 -1.92 -23.23
N GLY A 149 -11.62 -1.95 -23.55
CA GLY A 149 -12.35 -3.16 -23.95
C GLY A 149 -12.96 -3.95 -22.79
N GLY A 150 -13.26 -3.29 -21.68
CA GLY A 150 -13.92 -3.83 -20.49
C GLY A 150 -13.02 -3.93 -19.26
N ALA A 151 -13.65 -4.13 -18.10
CA ALA A 151 -12.96 -4.17 -16.80
C ALA A 151 -11.86 -5.24 -16.72
N ALA A 152 -12.15 -6.44 -17.25
CA ALA A 152 -11.19 -7.55 -17.26
C ALA A 152 -9.97 -7.26 -18.15
N LYS A 153 -10.19 -6.61 -19.30
CA LYS A 153 -9.08 -6.24 -20.20
C LYS A 153 -8.22 -5.14 -19.61
N LEU A 154 -8.83 -4.14 -18.96
CA LEU A 154 -8.09 -3.11 -18.25
C LEU A 154 -7.26 -3.73 -17.11
N ALA A 155 -7.85 -4.66 -16.34
CA ALA A 155 -7.13 -5.37 -15.28
C ALA A 155 -5.94 -6.17 -15.85
N ASP A 156 -6.11 -6.84 -16.98
CA ASP A 156 -5.03 -7.59 -17.65
C ASP A 156 -3.87 -6.67 -18.06
N ILE A 157 -4.16 -5.46 -18.51
CA ILE A 157 -3.15 -4.46 -18.90
C ILE A 157 -2.49 -3.86 -17.67
N THR A 158 -3.29 -3.31 -16.74
CA THR A 158 -2.79 -2.41 -15.69
C THR A 158 -2.69 -3.03 -14.30
N GLY A 159 -3.05 -4.31 -14.15
CA GLY A 159 -3.07 -5.01 -12.86
C GLY A 159 -4.35 -4.81 -12.05
N SER A 160 -5.28 -3.96 -12.49
CA SER A 160 -6.52 -3.64 -11.76
C SER A 160 -7.63 -3.21 -12.72
N ARG A 161 -8.88 -3.57 -12.41
CA ARG A 161 -10.01 -2.87 -13.03
C ARG A 161 -9.92 -1.37 -12.73
N ALA A 162 -10.71 -0.54 -13.39
CA ALA A 162 -10.75 0.88 -13.03
C ALA A 162 -11.21 1.04 -11.58
N TYR A 163 -10.50 1.91 -10.88
CA TYR A 163 -10.76 2.19 -9.48
C TYR A 163 -10.78 3.71 -9.27
N GLU A 164 -11.83 4.23 -8.65
CA GLU A 164 -12.09 5.67 -8.54
C GLU A 164 -10.94 6.43 -7.88
N ARG A 165 -10.25 5.76 -6.98
CA ARG A 165 -9.13 6.30 -6.20
C ARG A 165 -7.81 6.32 -6.97
N PHE A 166 -7.74 5.66 -8.13
CA PHE A 166 -6.52 5.60 -8.94
C PHE A 166 -6.35 6.86 -9.79
N THR A 167 -5.10 7.22 -9.98
CA THR A 167 -4.70 8.52 -10.53
C THR A 167 -5.16 8.75 -11.97
N GLY A 168 -5.27 7.74 -12.82
CA GLY A 168 -5.75 7.89 -14.21
C GLY A 168 -7.17 8.46 -14.26
N SER A 169 -8.10 7.90 -13.49
CA SER A 169 -9.47 8.38 -13.39
C SER A 169 -9.53 9.78 -12.77
N GLN A 170 -8.70 10.08 -11.79
CA GLN A 170 -8.61 11.40 -11.18
C GLN A 170 -8.07 12.45 -12.15
N ILE A 171 -7.08 12.13 -12.98
CA ILE A 171 -6.56 13.03 -14.03
C ILE A 171 -7.66 13.34 -15.05
N ALA A 172 -8.41 12.31 -15.49
CA ALA A 172 -9.54 12.51 -16.40
C ALA A 172 -10.57 13.46 -15.81
N LYS A 173 -10.92 13.30 -14.52
CA LYS A 173 -11.81 14.21 -13.79
C LYS A 173 -11.25 15.64 -13.74
N MET A 174 -9.98 15.82 -13.39
CA MET A 174 -9.35 17.14 -13.33
C MET A 174 -9.37 17.85 -14.68
N ARG A 175 -9.10 17.12 -15.76
CA ARG A 175 -9.19 17.66 -17.13
C ARG A 175 -10.59 18.17 -17.47
N GLU A 176 -11.63 17.46 -17.05
CA GLU A 176 -13.03 17.80 -17.34
C GLU A 176 -13.56 18.94 -16.48
N GLU A 177 -13.34 18.85 -15.17
CA GLU A 177 -13.93 19.79 -14.20
C GLU A 177 -13.11 21.06 -14.01
N ARG A 178 -11.78 20.99 -14.25
CA ARG A 178 -10.85 22.12 -14.06
C ARG A 178 -9.96 22.35 -15.31
N PRO A 179 -10.55 22.56 -16.50
CA PRO A 179 -9.80 22.58 -17.76
C PRO A 179 -8.77 23.71 -17.85
N GLN A 180 -8.99 24.84 -17.17
CA GLN A 180 -8.01 25.94 -17.11
C GLN A 180 -6.77 25.53 -16.31
N GLN A 181 -6.96 25.01 -15.10
CA GLN A 181 -5.85 24.55 -14.26
C GLN A 181 -5.11 23.40 -14.92
N PHE A 182 -5.84 22.49 -15.59
CA PHE A 182 -5.22 21.38 -16.31
C PHE A 182 -4.34 21.86 -17.47
N ARG A 183 -4.79 22.85 -18.25
CA ARG A 183 -3.96 23.47 -19.32
C ARG A 183 -2.72 24.21 -18.79
N ASP A 184 -2.77 24.70 -17.55
CA ASP A 184 -1.65 25.38 -16.90
C ASP A 184 -0.74 24.39 -16.13
N THR A 185 -0.83 23.10 -16.45
CA THR A 185 -0.04 22.03 -15.84
C THR A 185 1.08 21.59 -16.76
N GLU A 186 2.33 21.67 -16.32
CA GLU A 186 3.50 21.19 -17.11
C GLU A 186 3.99 19.81 -16.68
N ARG A 187 3.59 19.33 -15.48
CA ARG A 187 3.97 18.02 -14.94
C ARG A 187 2.91 17.51 -13.97
N ILE A 188 2.63 16.22 -14.01
CA ILE A 188 1.82 15.52 -13.01
C ILE A 188 2.72 14.52 -12.29
N SER A 189 2.76 14.61 -10.98
CA SER A 189 3.51 13.69 -10.11
C SER A 189 2.54 12.90 -9.24
N LEU A 190 2.89 11.67 -8.89
CA LEU A 190 2.36 11.05 -7.69
C LEU A 190 2.96 11.71 -6.46
N VAL A 191 2.35 11.59 -5.29
CA VAL A 191 2.91 12.18 -4.05
C VAL A 191 4.34 11.66 -3.80
N SER A 192 4.62 10.41 -4.12
CA SER A 192 5.96 9.81 -4.07
C SER A 192 6.95 10.57 -4.95
N SER A 193 6.69 10.68 -6.26
CA SER A 193 7.57 11.38 -7.19
C SER A 193 7.57 12.90 -6.99
N PHE A 194 6.50 13.48 -6.44
CA PHE A 194 6.48 14.87 -5.98
C PHE A 194 7.53 15.10 -4.88
N ALA A 195 7.52 14.26 -3.85
CA ALA A 195 8.49 14.36 -2.76
C ALA A 195 9.94 14.19 -3.26
N ALA A 196 10.19 13.21 -4.14
CA ALA A 196 11.51 13.04 -4.76
C ALA A 196 11.93 14.27 -5.57
N SER A 197 10.98 14.91 -6.28
CA SER A 197 11.25 16.14 -7.05
C SER A 197 11.75 17.29 -6.20
N LEU A 198 11.25 17.39 -4.96
CA LEU A 198 11.69 18.43 -4.02
C LEU A 198 13.13 18.22 -3.55
N PHE A 199 13.53 16.96 -3.32
CA PHE A 199 14.92 16.64 -2.99
C PHE A 199 15.86 16.90 -4.16
N LEU A 200 15.48 16.52 -5.37
CA LEU A 200 16.28 16.70 -6.56
C LEU A 200 16.41 18.17 -7.01
N GLY A 201 15.42 19.03 -6.67
CA GLY A 201 15.30 20.35 -7.29
C GLY A 201 14.92 20.28 -8.77
N GLY A 202 14.20 19.25 -9.17
CA GLY A 202 13.75 18.99 -10.54
C GLY A 202 12.73 17.84 -10.56
N TYR A 203 12.02 17.62 -11.68
CA TYR A 203 10.99 16.57 -11.72
C TYR A 203 11.58 15.17 -11.64
N ALA A 204 11.16 14.42 -10.63
CA ALA A 204 11.45 13.01 -10.50
C ALA A 204 10.53 12.17 -11.40
N ALA A 205 11.03 11.03 -11.84
CA ALA A 205 10.24 10.01 -12.51
C ALA A 205 9.29 9.30 -11.51
N ILE A 206 8.17 8.79 -12.03
CA ILE A 206 7.29 7.86 -11.34
C ILE A 206 7.94 6.47 -11.41
N ASP A 207 7.97 5.72 -10.31
CA ASP A 207 8.48 4.37 -10.33
C ASP A 207 7.43 3.35 -10.83
N TYR A 208 7.88 2.18 -11.27
CA TYR A 208 6.98 1.17 -11.83
C TYR A 208 5.92 0.68 -10.83
N SER A 209 6.28 0.56 -9.55
CA SER A 209 5.36 0.03 -8.54
C SER A 209 4.23 1.00 -8.21
N ASP A 210 4.53 2.28 -7.97
CA ASP A 210 3.50 3.28 -7.71
C ASP A 210 2.74 3.63 -9.00
N GLY A 211 3.42 3.67 -10.15
CA GLY A 211 2.82 3.82 -11.46
C GLY A 211 1.79 2.74 -11.82
N SER A 212 1.96 1.53 -11.29
CA SER A 212 0.96 0.44 -11.42
C SER A 212 -0.38 0.78 -10.74
N GLY A 213 -0.38 1.65 -9.71
CA GLY A 213 -1.58 2.14 -9.03
C GLY A 213 -2.32 3.26 -9.75
N MET A 214 -2.00 3.54 -11.01
CA MET A 214 -2.60 4.63 -11.78
C MET A 214 -3.69 4.20 -12.78
N ASN A 215 -3.84 2.92 -13.09
CA ASN A 215 -4.57 2.38 -14.25
C ASN A 215 -4.06 2.93 -15.61
N LEU A 216 -2.79 3.29 -15.69
CA LEU A 216 -2.17 3.85 -16.89
C LEU A 216 -0.94 3.08 -17.35
N LEU A 217 -0.25 2.38 -16.43
CA LEU A 217 0.94 1.58 -16.72
C LEU A 217 0.55 0.17 -17.14
N ASP A 218 1.10 -0.31 -18.25
CA ASP A 218 1.10 -1.76 -18.56
C ASP A 218 2.12 -2.44 -17.64
N ILE A 219 1.63 -3.28 -16.72
CA ILE A 219 2.45 -3.91 -15.71
C ILE A 219 3.44 -4.94 -16.28
N ARG A 220 3.26 -5.45 -17.49
CA ARG A 220 4.17 -6.40 -18.13
C ARG A 220 5.28 -5.69 -18.90
N SER A 221 4.93 -4.71 -19.76
CA SER A 221 5.91 -3.93 -20.52
C SER A 221 6.60 -2.84 -19.71
N LYS A 222 6.03 -2.43 -18.54
CA LYS A 222 6.47 -1.32 -17.67
C LYS A 222 6.50 0.02 -18.41
N LYS A 223 5.62 0.18 -19.38
CA LYS A 223 5.41 1.41 -20.16
C LYS A 223 3.99 1.91 -19.94
N TRP A 224 3.81 3.19 -20.20
CA TRP A 224 2.45 3.74 -20.26
C TRP A 224 1.64 3.04 -21.36
N SER A 225 0.41 2.63 -21.07
CA SER A 225 -0.51 2.03 -22.02
C SER A 225 -1.12 3.13 -22.90
N GLU A 226 -0.86 3.10 -24.21
CA GLU A 226 -1.42 4.07 -25.16
C GLU A 226 -2.95 4.16 -25.05
N VAL A 227 -3.64 3.01 -25.02
CA VAL A 227 -5.09 2.96 -24.89
C VAL A 227 -5.58 3.68 -23.64
N CYS A 228 -4.91 3.48 -22.51
CA CYS A 228 -5.28 4.11 -21.25
C CYS A 228 -4.94 5.62 -21.25
N LEU A 229 -3.80 6.00 -21.81
CA LEU A 229 -3.43 7.41 -21.93
C LEU A 229 -4.43 8.17 -22.81
N GLU A 230 -4.73 7.66 -24.00
CA GLU A 230 -5.69 8.28 -24.92
C GLU A 230 -7.09 8.43 -24.32
N ALA A 231 -7.55 7.42 -23.55
CA ALA A 231 -8.83 7.46 -22.85
C ALA A 231 -8.90 8.58 -21.81
N VAL A 232 -7.78 8.92 -21.19
CA VAL A 232 -7.68 9.97 -20.17
C VAL A 232 -7.37 11.32 -20.79
N CYS A 233 -6.26 11.41 -21.53
CA CYS A 233 -5.82 12.63 -22.17
C CYS A 233 -4.77 12.34 -23.25
N PRO A 234 -5.00 12.66 -24.51
CA PRO A 234 -3.96 12.61 -25.52
C PRO A 234 -2.71 13.40 -25.12
N GLY A 235 -1.52 12.80 -25.27
CA GLY A 235 -0.25 13.41 -24.88
C GLY A 235 0.02 13.44 -23.38
N LEU A 236 -0.70 12.65 -22.58
CA LEU A 236 -0.53 12.58 -21.13
C LEU A 236 0.86 12.05 -20.72
N ASP A 237 1.50 11.25 -21.54
CA ASP A 237 2.87 10.76 -21.33
C ASP A 237 3.89 11.90 -21.17
N LEU A 238 3.71 13.02 -21.85
CA LEU A 238 4.54 14.23 -21.70
C LEU A 238 4.42 14.84 -20.30
N LEU A 239 3.22 14.81 -19.71
CA LEU A 239 2.96 15.29 -18.35
C LEU A 239 3.44 14.32 -17.29
N LEU A 240 3.43 13.01 -17.56
CA LEU A 240 3.85 11.97 -16.61
C LEU A 240 5.37 11.68 -16.68
N GLY A 241 5.96 11.83 -17.88
CA GLY A 241 7.33 11.42 -18.18
C GLY A 241 7.53 9.91 -18.20
N THR A 242 8.77 9.46 -18.36
CA THR A 242 9.12 8.05 -18.46
C THR A 242 9.14 7.39 -17.09
N PRO A 243 8.44 6.28 -16.88
CA PRO A 243 8.50 5.53 -15.63
C PRO A 243 9.83 4.77 -15.51
N LEU A 244 10.31 4.53 -14.29
CA LEU A 244 11.59 3.88 -14.00
C LEU A 244 11.44 2.74 -12.98
N PRO A 245 12.41 1.80 -12.95
CA PRO A 245 12.47 0.82 -11.86
C PRO A 245 12.57 1.47 -10.50
N SER A 246 11.92 0.89 -9.51
CA SER A 246 11.91 1.43 -8.16
C SER A 246 13.30 1.49 -7.48
N ALA A 247 14.32 0.77 -7.95
CA ALA A 247 15.69 0.83 -7.43
C ALA A 247 16.53 1.95 -8.05
N SER A 248 15.99 2.70 -9.03
CA SER A 248 16.75 3.70 -9.78
C SER A 248 17.24 4.84 -8.90
N VAL A 249 18.52 5.16 -8.98
CA VAL A 249 19.09 6.41 -8.43
C VAL A 249 18.76 7.55 -9.39
N LEU A 250 18.02 8.54 -8.91
CA LEU A 250 17.52 9.65 -9.72
C LEU A 250 18.53 10.79 -9.85
N GLY A 251 19.46 10.89 -8.92
CA GLY A 251 20.48 11.94 -8.85
C GLY A 251 20.84 12.32 -7.42
N ALA A 252 21.68 13.30 -7.26
CA ALA A 252 22.03 13.87 -5.96
C ALA A 252 20.96 14.87 -5.48
N VAL A 253 20.87 15.09 -4.18
CA VAL A 253 20.04 16.15 -3.61
C VAL A 253 20.48 17.52 -4.10
N SER A 254 19.51 18.44 -4.26
CA SER A 254 19.82 19.79 -4.69
C SER A 254 20.64 20.58 -3.66
N SER A 255 21.35 21.60 -4.12
CA SER A 255 22.13 22.51 -3.27
C SER A 255 21.28 23.19 -2.18
N TYR A 256 19.96 23.24 -2.32
CA TYR A 256 19.05 23.71 -1.29
C TYR A 256 19.16 22.89 -0.01
N TRP A 257 19.14 21.55 -0.13
CA TRP A 257 19.24 20.63 1.00
C TRP A 257 20.61 20.63 1.63
N VAL A 258 21.66 20.62 0.79
CA VAL A 258 23.05 20.70 1.25
C VAL A 258 23.27 21.96 2.09
N ARG A 259 22.89 23.14 1.58
CA ARG A 259 23.17 24.41 2.25
C ARG A 259 22.24 24.73 3.42
N ARG A 260 20.99 24.26 3.39
CA ARG A 260 20.01 24.59 4.42
C ARG A 260 19.99 23.59 5.56
N PHE A 261 20.16 22.31 5.26
CA PHE A 261 19.97 21.23 6.22
C PHE A 261 21.22 20.35 6.43
N GLY A 262 22.32 20.65 5.76
CA GLY A 262 23.59 19.95 5.96
C GLY A 262 23.66 18.54 5.35
N PHE A 263 22.82 18.25 4.34
CA PHE A 263 22.94 16.99 3.60
C PHE A 263 24.31 16.91 2.90
N SER A 264 24.85 15.71 2.72
CA SER A 264 25.99 15.51 1.84
C SER A 264 25.65 15.92 0.41
N ASP A 265 26.58 16.52 -0.30
CA ASP A 265 26.43 16.83 -1.73
C ASP A 265 26.43 15.57 -2.61
N THR A 266 26.90 14.45 -2.06
CA THR A 266 26.80 13.11 -2.66
C THR A 266 25.53 12.37 -2.29
N CYS A 267 24.66 12.92 -1.42
CA CYS A 267 23.41 12.28 -0.99
C CYS A 267 22.52 11.96 -2.17
N ALA A 268 22.31 10.68 -2.44
CA ALA A 268 21.54 10.23 -3.58
C ALA A 268 20.03 10.13 -3.26
N VAL A 269 19.21 10.52 -4.22
CA VAL A 269 17.75 10.32 -4.22
C VAL A 269 17.44 9.07 -5.03
N VAL A 270 16.94 8.03 -4.36
CA VAL A 270 16.43 6.81 -5.00
C VAL A 270 14.96 7.03 -5.36
N ALA A 271 14.47 6.42 -6.45
CA ALA A 271 13.08 6.59 -6.88
C ALA A 271 12.10 6.27 -5.76
N PHE A 272 11.20 7.19 -5.45
CA PHE A 272 10.17 7.05 -4.43
C PHE A 272 9.02 6.18 -4.95
N THR A 273 8.30 5.48 -4.07
CA THR A 273 7.23 4.55 -4.42
C THR A 273 5.99 4.75 -3.53
N GLY A 274 4.90 4.02 -3.77
CA GLY A 274 3.72 4.01 -2.92
C GLY A 274 3.97 3.35 -1.55
N ASP A 275 3.08 3.63 -0.58
CA ASP A 275 3.14 3.10 0.79
C ASP A 275 3.00 1.57 0.84
N ASN A 276 2.10 1.00 0.03
CA ASN A 276 1.89 -0.44 -0.03
C ASN A 276 3.11 -1.19 -0.61
N PRO A 277 3.71 -0.79 -1.75
CA PRO A 277 4.98 -1.33 -2.20
C PRO A 277 6.12 -1.15 -1.19
N ALA A 278 6.21 0.01 -0.54
CA ALA A 278 7.21 0.24 0.49
C ALA A 278 7.01 -0.69 1.69
N SER A 279 5.76 -0.93 2.13
CA SER A 279 5.44 -1.85 3.22
C SER A 279 5.85 -3.29 2.90
N LEU A 280 5.64 -3.77 1.66
CA LEU A 280 6.12 -5.08 1.23
C LEU A 280 7.65 -5.21 1.43
N ALA A 281 8.40 -4.17 1.04
CA ALA A 281 9.85 -4.14 1.23
C ALA A 281 10.23 -4.08 2.72
N GLY A 282 9.50 -3.31 3.55
CA GLY A 282 9.73 -3.20 4.99
C GLY A 282 9.44 -4.49 5.75
N MET A 283 8.43 -5.23 5.34
CA MET A 283 8.13 -6.56 5.85
C MET A 283 9.09 -7.64 5.29
N ARG A 284 9.93 -7.30 4.33
CA ARG A 284 10.92 -8.19 3.70
C ARG A 284 10.28 -9.46 3.14
N LEU A 285 9.13 -9.31 2.48
CA LEU A 285 8.50 -10.41 1.79
C LEU A 285 9.43 -10.94 0.70
N GLN A 286 9.46 -12.25 0.55
CA GLN A 286 10.18 -12.98 -0.48
C GLN A 286 9.18 -13.70 -1.38
N GLN A 287 9.67 -14.27 -2.45
CA GLN A 287 8.86 -15.07 -3.35
C GLN A 287 8.15 -16.21 -2.58
N GLY A 288 6.84 -16.30 -2.74
CA GLY A 288 5.98 -17.26 -2.04
C GLY A 288 5.51 -16.81 -0.66
N ASP A 289 5.99 -15.68 -0.14
CA ASP A 289 5.49 -15.11 1.11
C ASP A 289 4.18 -14.36 0.90
N LEU A 290 3.37 -14.34 1.96
CA LEU A 290 2.18 -13.50 2.07
C LEU A 290 2.21 -12.80 3.44
N ALA A 291 1.91 -11.51 3.48
CA ALA A 291 1.69 -10.81 4.75
C ALA A 291 0.22 -10.44 4.92
N VAL A 292 -0.27 -10.55 6.15
CA VAL A 292 -1.62 -10.11 6.52
C VAL A 292 -1.51 -9.09 7.65
N SER A 293 -2.00 -7.88 7.39
CA SER A 293 -2.21 -6.86 8.41
C SER A 293 -3.61 -7.02 8.99
N LEU A 294 -3.70 -7.45 10.25
CA LEU A 294 -4.93 -7.74 10.96
C LEU A 294 -5.39 -6.51 11.76
N GLY A 295 -5.94 -5.53 11.06
CA GLY A 295 -6.38 -4.25 11.61
C GLY A 295 -7.90 -4.08 11.67
N THR A 296 -8.39 -2.83 11.73
CA THR A 296 -9.81 -2.49 11.57
C THR A 296 -10.34 -3.07 10.26
N SER A 297 -9.62 -2.84 9.17
CA SER A 297 -9.70 -3.57 7.91
C SER A 297 -8.47 -4.47 7.80
N ASP A 298 -8.63 -5.64 7.22
CA ASP A 298 -7.48 -6.51 6.96
C ASP A 298 -6.92 -6.18 5.57
N THR A 299 -5.59 -6.25 5.45
CA THR A 299 -4.91 -6.07 4.16
C THR A 299 -3.94 -7.23 3.95
N ALA A 300 -4.00 -7.85 2.78
CA ALA A 300 -3.04 -8.89 2.41
C ALA A 300 -2.08 -8.36 1.33
N PHE A 301 -0.78 -8.55 1.55
CA PHE A 301 0.30 -8.28 0.61
C PHE A 301 0.87 -9.61 0.14
N VAL A 302 0.99 -9.79 -1.15
CA VAL A 302 1.41 -11.05 -1.74
C VAL A 302 2.58 -10.81 -2.68
N TRP A 303 3.63 -11.62 -2.56
CA TRP A 303 4.68 -11.67 -3.58
C TRP A 303 4.28 -12.67 -4.66
N LEU A 304 4.18 -12.21 -5.90
CA LEU A 304 3.80 -13.01 -7.06
C LEU A 304 4.96 -13.12 -8.04
N GLN A 305 5.23 -14.33 -8.52
CA GLN A 305 6.16 -14.57 -9.63
C GLN A 305 5.52 -14.15 -10.96
N ASP A 306 4.28 -14.60 -11.16
CA ASP A 306 3.47 -14.32 -12.35
C ASP A 306 2.20 -13.56 -11.95
N ALA A 307 1.88 -12.53 -12.72
CA ALA A 307 0.65 -11.75 -12.50
C ALA A 307 -0.57 -12.43 -13.15
N ARG A 308 -1.60 -12.62 -12.36
CA ARG A 308 -2.95 -13.02 -12.82
C ARG A 308 -3.97 -11.98 -12.35
N PRO A 309 -4.01 -10.80 -12.98
CA PRO A 309 -4.94 -9.75 -12.57
C PRO A 309 -6.39 -10.23 -12.64
N ALA A 310 -7.16 -9.89 -11.62
CA ALA A 310 -8.58 -10.21 -11.50
C ALA A 310 -9.40 -8.92 -11.31
N LEU A 311 -10.72 -9.04 -11.19
CA LEU A 311 -11.59 -7.88 -10.93
C LEU A 311 -11.49 -7.40 -9.48
N GLU A 312 -11.12 -8.27 -8.56
CA GLU A 312 -10.87 -7.99 -7.16
C GLU A 312 -9.36 -7.95 -6.89
N GLY A 313 -8.95 -7.00 -6.04
CA GLY A 313 -7.55 -6.78 -5.70
C GLY A 313 -6.78 -5.99 -6.77
N HIS A 314 -5.51 -5.77 -6.47
CA HIS A 314 -4.62 -4.94 -7.28
C HIS A 314 -3.28 -5.66 -7.45
N VAL A 315 -2.80 -5.74 -8.69
CA VAL A 315 -1.48 -6.29 -9.01
C VAL A 315 -0.58 -5.16 -9.46
N PHE A 316 0.58 -5.03 -8.82
CA PHE A 316 1.59 -4.01 -9.10
C PHE A 316 2.90 -4.66 -9.53
N VAL A 317 3.73 -3.93 -10.23
CA VAL A 317 5.13 -4.30 -10.41
C VAL A 317 5.80 -4.35 -9.03
N ASN A 318 6.58 -5.38 -8.75
CA ASN A 318 7.19 -5.55 -7.44
C ASN A 318 8.28 -4.48 -7.21
N PRO A 319 8.28 -3.79 -6.03
CA PRO A 319 9.25 -2.72 -5.76
C PRO A 319 10.67 -3.23 -5.51
N VAL A 320 10.84 -4.51 -5.24
CA VAL A 320 12.13 -5.14 -4.92
C VAL A 320 12.74 -5.82 -6.16
N ASP A 321 11.93 -6.55 -6.90
CA ASP A 321 12.31 -7.15 -8.18
C ASP A 321 11.29 -6.77 -9.25
N TRP A 322 11.62 -5.80 -10.09
CA TRP A 322 10.72 -5.28 -11.13
C TRP A 322 10.33 -6.31 -12.21
N ARG A 323 10.97 -7.48 -12.25
CA ARG A 323 10.61 -8.59 -13.13
C ARG A 323 9.44 -9.41 -12.59
N GLN A 324 9.15 -9.26 -11.29
CA GLN A 324 8.07 -9.93 -10.57
C GLN A 324 6.98 -8.94 -10.19
N PHE A 325 5.98 -9.44 -9.47
CA PHE A 325 4.79 -8.66 -9.13
C PHE A 325 4.50 -8.74 -7.64
N MET A 326 3.67 -7.85 -7.17
CA MET A 326 3.02 -7.94 -5.87
C MET A 326 1.52 -7.78 -6.05
N ALA A 327 0.74 -8.35 -5.15
CA ALA A 327 -0.69 -8.07 -5.07
C ALA A 327 -1.07 -7.45 -3.74
N LEU A 328 -2.12 -6.65 -3.77
CA LEU A 328 -2.77 -6.01 -2.64
C LEU A 328 -4.25 -6.40 -2.63
N LEU A 329 -4.71 -6.94 -1.50
CA LEU A 329 -6.11 -7.26 -1.25
C LEU A 329 -6.56 -6.53 0.02
N CYS A 330 -7.70 -5.84 -0.05
CA CYS A 330 -8.29 -5.13 1.07
C CYS A 330 -9.63 -5.74 1.46
N PHE A 331 -9.85 -5.94 2.76
CA PHE A 331 -11.05 -6.51 3.34
C PHE A 331 -11.56 -5.61 4.46
N LYS A 332 -12.74 -5.02 4.29
CA LYS A 332 -13.29 -4.08 5.28
C LYS A 332 -13.70 -4.75 6.58
N ASN A 333 -14.26 -5.96 6.49
CA ASN A 333 -14.78 -6.68 7.64
C ASN A 333 -13.64 -7.42 8.37
N GLY A 334 -12.79 -6.67 9.06
CA GLY A 334 -11.64 -7.14 9.82
C GLY A 334 -11.91 -7.24 11.32
N SER A 335 -11.15 -6.49 12.14
CA SER A 335 -11.22 -6.55 13.61
C SER A 335 -12.56 -6.14 14.18
N LEU A 336 -13.26 -5.15 13.60
CA LEU A 336 -14.58 -4.74 14.12
C LEU A 336 -15.58 -5.88 14.07
N THR A 337 -15.58 -6.70 13.02
CA THR A 337 -16.42 -7.89 12.93
C THR A 337 -16.01 -8.94 13.97
N ARG A 338 -14.71 -9.15 14.18
CA ARG A 338 -14.20 -10.02 15.25
C ARG A 338 -14.63 -9.53 16.65
N GLU A 339 -14.58 -8.23 16.90
CA GLU A 339 -15.02 -7.62 18.15
C GLU A 339 -16.53 -7.76 18.38
N ARG A 340 -17.32 -7.54 17.34
CA ARG A 340 -18.77 -7.75 17.40
C ARG A 340 -19.10 -9.19 17.82
N LEU A 341 -18.47 -10.18 17.19
CA LEU A 341 -18.70 -11.58 17.57
C LEU A 341 -18.12 -11.93 18.94
N ARG A 342 -16.96 -11.38 19.32
CA ARG A 342 -16.45 -11.49 20.70
C ARG A 342 -17.50 -11.03 21.71
N ASN A 343 -18.09 -9.86 21.47
CA ASN A 343 -19.08 -9.29 22.37
C ASN A 343 -20.34 -10.18 22.46
N ARG A 344 -20.84 -10.65 21.31
CA ARG A 344 -22.05 -11.48 21.24
C ARG A 344 -21.84 -12.92 21.71
N CYS A 345 -20.79 -13.60 21.26
CA CYS A 345 -20.59 -15.03 21.42
C CYS A 345 -19.63 -15.41 22.56
N ALA A 346 -18.79 -14.47 23.01
CA ALA A 346 -17.73 -14.72 23.99
C ALA A 346 -17.77 -13.71 25.16
N ARG A 347 -18.95 -13.17 25.51
CA ARG A 347 -19.17 -12.27 26.66
C ARG A 347 -18.15 -11.11 26.72
N ALA A 348 -17.83 -10.51 25.58
CA ALA A 348 -16.85 -9.44 25.40
C ALA A 348 -15.40 -9.80 25.86
N SER A 349 -15.07 -11.09 25.97
CA SER A 349 -13.76 -11.58 26.41
C SER A 349 -12.97 -12.19 25.26
N TRP A 350 -11.76 -11.70 25.00
CA TRP A 350 -10.83 -12.31 24.06
C TRP A 350 -10.34 -13.68 24.52
N GLU A 351 -10.27 -13.92 25.82
CA GLU A 351 -9.91 -15.23 26.38
C GLU A 351 -10.96 -16.29 26.05
N LEU A 352 -12.26 -15.95 26.22
CA LEU A 352 -13.36 -16.86 25.87
C LEU A 352 -13.47 -17.03 24.33
N PHE A 353 -13.18 -15.99 23.56
CA PHE A 353 -13.09 -16.07 22.10
C PHE A 353 -11.99 -17.07 21.67
N SER A 354 -10.81 -16.92 22.23
CA SER A 354 -9.69 -17.84 22.01
C SER A 354 -10.00 -19.27 22.48
N ALA A 355 -10.68 -19.42 23.63
CA ALA A 355 -11.11 -20.73 24.10
C ALA A 355 -12.12 -21.39 23.15
N ALA A 356 -13.01 -20.63 22.51
CA ALA A 356 -13.90 -21.16 21.48
C ALA A 356 -13.13 -21.70 20.27
N LEU A 357 -12.10 -20.98 19.80
CA LEU A 357 -11.23 -21.44 18.71
C LEU A 357 -10.49 -22.74 19.05
N ARG A 358 -9.99 -22.88 20.29
CA ARG A 358 -9.29 -24.10 20.72
C ARG A 358 -10.22 -25.32 20.89
N ARG A 359 -11.48 -25.09 21.25
CA ARG A 359 -12.45 -26.18 21.55
C ARG A 359 -13.18 -26.70 20.32
N THR A 360 -13.19 -25.94 19.24
CA THR A 360 -13.80 -26.34 17.95
C THR A 360 -12.77 -27.04 17.08
N PRO A 361 -13.12 -28.13 16.37
CA PRO A 361 -12.18 -28.83 15.51
C PRO A 361 -11.80 -28.04 14.26
N LEU A 362 -10.72 -28.47 13.60
CA LEU A 362 -10.35 -27.97 12.26
C LEU A 362 -11.55 -28.14 11.32
N GLY A 363 -11.83 -27.09 10.55
CA GLY A 363 -12.94 -27.08 9.60
C GLY A 363 -14.33 -26.98 10.23
N ASN A 364 -14.39 -26.68 11.55
CA ASN A 364 -15.64 -26.34 12.25
C ASN A 364 -16.81 -27.29 11.99
N ASN A 365 -16.55 -28.60 11.92
CA ASN A 365 -17.53 -29.63 11.52
C ASN A 365 -18.22 -29.32 10.16
N GLY A 366 -17.52 -28.70 9.24
CA GLY A 366 -18.04 -28.32 7.93
C GLY A 366 -18.86 -27.03 7.89
N CYS A 367 -19.04 -26.33 9.00
CA CYS A 367 -19.73 -25.05 9.03
C CYS A 367 -18.87 -23.95 8.40
N ILE A 368 -19.43 -23.20 7.45
CA ILE A 368 -18.80 -22.06 6.77
C ILE A 368 -19.62 -20.78 7.03
N GLY A 369 -18.95 -19.67 7.33
CA GLY A 369 -19.59 -18.39 7.55
C GLY A 369 -18.99 -17.26 6.73
N PHE A 370 -19.86 -16.41 6.17
CA PHE A 370 -19.54 -15.14 5.54
C PHE A 370 -20.09 -14.02 6.42
N TYR A 371 -19.24 -13.05 6.75
CA TYR A 371 -19.61 -11.99 7.68
C TYR A 371 -19.26 -10.62 7.06
N PHE A 372 -20.22 -10.03 6.36
CA PHE A 372 -20.11 -8.75 5.70
C PHE A 372 -20.99 -7.72 6.44
N ASP A 373 -20.55 -7.26 7.60
CA ASP A 373 -21.27 -6.30 8.44
C ASP A 373 -21.45 -4.95 7.75
N VAL A 374 -20.48 -4.58 6.94
CA VAL A 374 -20.50 -3.44 6.02
C VAL A 374 -20.17 -3.92 4.62
N MET A 375 -20.54 -3.13 3.59
CA MET A 375 -20.22 -3.47 2.20
C MET A 375 -18.73 -3.81 2.07
N GLU A 376 -18.44 -5.07 1.73
CA GLU A 376 -17.08 -5.58 1.58
C GLU A 376 -16.46 -5.09 0.26
N ILE A 377 -15.13 -5.07 0.20
CA ILE A 377 -14.37 -4.71 -1.00
C ILE A 377 -14.03 -5.97 -1.81
N THR A 378 -13.67 -7.04 -1.13
CA THR A 378 -13.16 -8.27 -1.74
C THR A 378 -13.90 -9.49 -1.17
N PRO A 379 -14.95 -9.99 -1.88
CA PRO A 379 -15.67 -9.37 -3.00
C PRO A 379 -16.73 -8.36 -2.52
N PRO A 380 -17.34 -7.54 -3.41
CA PRO A 380 -18.44 -6.65 -3.02
C PRO A 380 -19.67 -7.44 -2.57
N ALA A 381 -19.88 -7.51 -1.25
CA ALA A 381 -20.96 -8.26 -0.61
C ALA A 381 -21.39 -7.61 0.72
N LEU A 382 -22.64 -7.89 1.12
CA LEU A 382 -23.23 -7.43 2.38
C LEU A 382 -24.06 -8.54 3.00
N GLY A 383 -24.11 -8.61 4.34
CA GLY A 383 -24.92 -9.58 5.08
C GLY A 383 -24.10 -10.66 5.77
N VAL A 384 -24.79 -11.47 6.56
CA VAL A 384 -24.21 -12.62 7.26
C VAL A 384 -24.87 -13.89 6.72
N HIS A 385 -24.06 -14.80 6.19
CA HIS A 385 -24.55 -16.06 5.60
C HIS A 385 -23.80 -17.22 6.27
N LEU A 386 -24.54 -18.18 6.80
CA LEU A 386 -24.02 -19.35 7.47
C LEU A 386 -24.47 -20.62 6.73
N PHE A 387 -23.55 -21.54 6.52
CA PHE A 387 -23.82 -22.80 5.83
C PHE A 387 -23.38 -23.99 6.71
N ASP A 388 -24.19 -25.04 6.74
CA ASP A 388 -23.87 -26.31 7.38
C ASP A 388 -22.89 -27.18 6.54
N ALA A 389 -22.66 -28.42 7.00
CA ALA A 389 -21.78 -29.36 6.29
C ALA A 389 -22.31 -29.80 4.91
N ASP A 390 -23.60 -29.70 4.69
CA ASP A 390 -24.29 -30.10 3.46
C ASP A 390 -24.56 -28.92 2.52
N ASP A 391 -23.93 -27.75 2.74
CA ASP A 391 -24.09 -26.50 1.98
C ASP A 391 -25.50 -25.87 2.07
N ASN A 392 -26.33 -26.25 3.09
CA ASN A 392 -27.60 -25.59 3.36
C ASN A 392 -27.36 -24.31 4.15
N GLU A 393 -28.06 -23.23 3.80
CA GLU A 393 -28.02 -22.00 4.59
C GLU A 393 -28.82 -22.19 5.90
N VAL A 394 -28.22 -21.82 7.01
CA VAL A 394 -28.79 -21.95 8.36
C VAL A 394 -28.86 -20.60 9.06
N ALA A 395 -29.91 -20.38 9.84
CA ALA A 395 -30.12 -19.10 10.52
C ALA A 395 -29.14 -18.86 11.68
N SER A 396 -28.62 -19.92 12.32
CA SER A 396 -27.71 -19.83 13.45
C SER A 396 -26.98 -21.14 13.70
N VAL A 397 -25.84 -21.04 14.39
CA VAL A 397 -25.05 -22.15 14.92
C VAL A 397 -24.71 -21.86 16.38
N SER A 398 -24.06 -22.80 17.09
CA SER A 398 -23.60 -22.54 18.46
C SER A 398 -22.60 -21.40 18.52
N ALA A 399 -22.58 -20.63 19.62
CA ALA A 399 -21.68 -19.49 19.79
C ALA A 399 -20.20 -19.83 19.55
N GLN A 400 -19.76 -21.04 19.93
CA GLN A 400 -18.38 -21.49 19.69
C GLN A 400 -18.11 -21.75 18.19
N MET A 401 -19.06 -22.42 17.52
CA MET A 401 -18.96 -22.63 16.06
C MET A 401 -19.00 -21.33 15.29
N GLU A 402 -19.77 -20.36 15.75
CA GLU A 402 -19.87 -19.06 15.08
C GLU A 402 -18.57 -18.25 15.16
N VAL A 403 -17.90 -18.27 16.33
CA VAL A 403 -16.57 -17.67 16.48
C VAL A 403 -15.57 -18.29 15.49
N ARG A 404 -15.58 -19.61 15.37
CA ARG A 404 -14.66 -20.29 14.45
C ARG A 404 -15.04 -20.07 12.99
N ALA A 405 -16.34 -20.12 12.65
CA ALA A 405 -16.84 -19.85 11.30
C ALA A 405 -16.44 -18.45 10.80
N LEU A 406 -16.48 -17.44 11.69
CA LEU A 406 -15.97 -16.10 11.35
C LEU A 406 -14.49 -16.14 11.00
N VAL A 407 -13.64 -16.66 11.88
CA VAL A 407 -12.17 -16.57 11.70
C VAL A 407 -11.72 -17.43 10.53
N GLU A 408 -12.25 -18.65 10.40
CA GLU A 408 -11.99 -19.51 9.23
C GLU A 408 -12.50 -18.86 7.93
N GLY A 409 -13.73 -18.33 7.93
CA GLY A 409 -14.31 -17.65 6.77
C GLY A 409 -13.50 -16.45 6.32
N GLN A 410 -13.03 -15.62 7.26
CA GLN A 410 -12.14 -14.51 6.94
C GLN A 410 -10.86 -15.02 6.26
N PHE A 411 -10.17 -16.01 6.81
CA PHE A 411 -8.90 -16.49 6.24
C PHE A 411 -9.07 -17.32 4.97
N LEU A 412 -10.17 -18.08 4.83
CA LEU A 412 -10.52 -18.73 3.56
C LEU A 412 -10.72 -17.71 2.44
N SER A 413 -11.42 -16.60 2.73
CA SER A 413 -11.56 -15.50 1.77
C SER A 413 -10.20 -14.90 1.37
N ARG A 414 -9.31 -14.61 2.34
CA ARG A 414 -7.96 -14.07 2.04
C ARG A 414 -7.16 -15.04 1.19
N ARG A 415 -7.20 -16.34 1.50
CA ARG A 415 -6.52 -17.37 0.73
C ARG A 415 -7.11 -17.50 -0.68
N LEU A 416 -8.43 -17.60 -0.82
CA LEU A 416 -9.11 -17.74 -2.11
C LEU A 416 -8.75 -16.61 -3.07
N HIS A 417 -8.88 -15.38 -2.60
CA HIS A 417 -8.61 -14.21 -3.44
C HIS A 417 -7.12 -14.02 -3.74
N ALA A 418 -6.23 -14.40 -2.83
CA ALA A 418 -4.80 -14.44 -3.11
C ALA A 418 -4.46 -15.47 -4.21
N GLU A 419 -5.05 -16.68 -4.13
CA GLU A 419 -4.87 -17.73 -5.14
C GLU A 419 -5.44 -17.31 -6.52
N HIS A 420 -6.54 -16.57 -6.56
CA HIS A 420 -7.08 -16.01 -7.80
C HIS A 420 -6.09 -15.03 -8.49
N LEU A 421 -5.30 -14.30 -7.72
CA LEU A 421 -4.28 -13.38 -8.25
C LEU A 421 -2.96 -14.08 -8.62
N GLY A 422 -2.85 -15.38 -8.40
CA GLY A 422 -1.68 -16.18 -8.76
C GLY A 422 -0.81 -16.61 -7.58
N TYR A 423 -1.22 -16.33 -6.33
CA TYR A 423 -0.52 -16.85 -5.15
C TYR A 423 -0.65 -18.38 -5.08
N SER A 424 0.40 -19.01 -4.64
CA SER A 424 0.39 -20.42 -4.26
C SER A 424 1.33 -20.65 -3.10
N VAL A 425 0.91 -21.49 -2.14
CA VAL A 425 1.79 -21.94 -1.07
C VAL A 425 2.80 -22.93 -1.66
N VAL A 426 4.08 -22.60 -1.58
CA VAL A 426 5.19 -23.45 -2.02
C VAL A 426 6.07 -23.85 -0.83
N PRO A 427 6.90 -24.87 -0.93
CA PRO A 427 7.85 -25.19 0.14
C PRO A 427 8.70 -23.98 0.50
N GLY A 428 8.71 -23.63 1.80
CA GLY A 428 9.39 -22.43 2.31
C GLY A 428 8.55 -21.16 2.38
N SER A 429 7.29 -21.16 1.89
CA SER A 429 6.35 -20.05 2.07
C SER A 429 6.15 -19.70 3.53
N ARG A 430 6.08 -18.40 3.82
CA ARG A 430 5.82 -17.85 5.15
C ARG A 430 4.60 -16.93 5.09
N ILE A 431 3.81 -16.97 6.16
CA ILE A 431 2.75 -15.98 6.38
C ILE A 431 3.25 -15.01 7.45
N LEU A 432 3.38 -13.73 7.11
CA LEU A 432 3.74 -12.69 8.07
C LEU A 432 2.47 -12.01 8.58
N ALA A 433 2.26 -12.03 9.89
CA ALA A 433 1.12 -11.40 10.54
C ALA A 433 1.55 -10.12 11.26
N THR A 434 0.82 -9.03 11.00
CA THR A 434 0.98 -7.73 11.65
C THR A 434 -0.37 -7.19 12.12
N GLY A 435 -0.39 -6.02 12.76
CA GLY A 435 -1.62 -5.39 13.24
C GLY A 435 -2.08 -5.93 14.59
N GLY A 436 -3.14 -5.32 15.13
CA GLY A 436 -3.57 -5.56 16.52
C GLY A 436 -3.92 -7.01 16.85
N ALA A 437 -4.58 -7.73 15.94
CA ALA A 437 -4.97 -9.12 16.17
C ALA A 437 -3.81 -10.12 16.02
N SER A 438 -2.63 -9.71 15.55
CA SER A 438 -1.43 -10.55 15.50
C SER A 438 -0.89 -10.93 16.89
N CYS A 439 -1.36 -10.29 17.96
CA CYS A 439 -1.06 -10.68 19.33
C CYS A 439 -1.85 -11.91 19.80
N ASN A 440 -2.92 -12.31 19.10
CA ASN A 440 -3.76 -13.44 19.49
C ASN A 440 -3.28 -14.73 18.80
N LYS A 441 -2.63 -15.60 19.59
CA LYS A 441 -2.03 -16.85 19.10
C LYS A 441 -3.05 -17.83 18.51
N ASP A 442 -4.30 -17.84 19.00
CA ASP A 442 -5.33 -18.76 18.51
C ASP A 442 -5.89 -18.29 17.16
N ILE A 443 -6.01 -16.99 16.94
CA ILE A 443 -6.30 -16.41 15.61
C ILE A 443 -5.16 -16.74 14.64
N LEU A 444 -3.91 -16.59 15.06
CA LEU A 444 -2.75 -16.92 14.21
C LEU A 444 -2.65 -18.41 13.91
N GLN A 445 -3.09 -19.29 14.82
CA GLN A 445 -3.14 -20.72 14.55
C GLN A 445 -4.16 -21.05 13.46
N VAL A 446 -5.35 -20.42 13.47
CA VAL A 446 -6.34 -20.61 12.40
C VAL A 446 -5.80 -20.06 11.05
N LEU A 447 -5.14 -18.91 11.06
CA LEU A 447 -4.48 -18.37 9.86
C LEU A 447 -3.46 -19.37 9.30
N CYS A 448 -2.61 -19.91 10.16
CA CYS A 448 -1.58 -20.89 9.85
C CYS A 448 -2.18 -22.17 9.22
N ASP A 449 -3.24 -22.69 9.82
CA ASP A 449 -3.90 -23.92 9.39
C ASP A 449 -4.62 -23.71 8.03
N VAL A 450 -5.34 -22.60 7.88
CA VAL A 450 -6.06 -22.28 6.63
C VAL A 450 -5.11 -22.13 5.45
N PHE A 451 -3.96 -21.48 5.63
CA PHE A 451 -2.96 -21.34 4.56
C PHE A 451 -2.03 -22.54 4.43
N ASN A 452 -2.03 -23.45 5.41
CA ASN A 452 -1.08 -24.55 5.51
C ASN A 452 0.39 -24.10 5.36
N ALA A 453 0.73 -22.99 6.00
CA ALA A 453 2.06 -22.40 5.99
C ALA A 453 2.41 -21.83 7.37
N PRO A 454 3.68 -21.85 7.82
CA PRO A 454 4.06 -21.31 9.11
C PRO A 454 3.78 -19.80 9.18
N VAL A 455 3.23 -19.35 10.30
CA VAL A 455 2.95 -17.95 10.57
C VAL A 455 4.05 -17.36 11.44
N TYR A 456 4.55 -16.22 11.01
CA TYR A 456 5.54 -15.42 11.74
C TYR A 456 4.93 -14.07 12.11
N THR A 457 5.34 -13.53 13.24
CA THR A 457 5.07 -12.14 13.61
C THR A 457 6.32 -11.29 13.41
N ILE A 458 6.11 -10.12 12.87
CA ILE A 458 7.15 -9.12 12.71
C ILE A 458 6.66 -7.83 13.36
N ASP A 459 7.49 -7.27 14.24
CA ASP A 459 7.21 -5.99 14.88
C ASP A 459 7.69 -4.87 13.98
N VAL A 460 6.84 -4.44 13.05
CA VAL A 460 7.12 -3.36 12.09
C VAL A 460 5.94 -2.40 12.11
N SER A 461 5.91 -1.56 13.14
CA SER A 461 4.88 -0.52 13.27
C SER A 461 4.88 0.49 12.11
N ASP A 462 6.03 0.69 11.48
CA ASP A 462 6.26 1.66 10.41
C ASP A 462 6.88 1.01 9.16
N SER A 463 6.25 -0.09 8.69
CA SER A 463 6.75 -0.90 7.57
C SER A 463 7.00 -0.10 6.28
N ALA A 464 6.14 0.88 5.95
CA ALA A 464 6.31 1.73 4.77
C ALA A 464 7.57 2.61 4.90
N CYS A 465 7.74 3.23 6.06
CA CYS A 465 8.90 4.09 6.34
C CYS A 465 10.20 3.28 6.35
N LEU A 466 10.20 2.13 7.06
CA LEU A 466 11.34 1.23 7.14
C LEU A 466 11.70 0.62 5.78
N GLY A 467 10.70 0.19 5.01
CA GLY A 467 10.88 -0.31 3.65
C GLY A 467 11.45 0.75 2.71
N SER A 468 11.06 2.01 2.90
CA SER A 468 11.65 3.14 2.21
C SER A 468 13.14 3.28 2.54
N ALA A 469 13.54 3.21 3.82
CA ALA A 469 14.93 3.27 4.23
C ALA A 469 15.76 2.06 3.70
N TYR A 470 15.23 0.85 3.79
CA TYR A 470 15.89 -0.35 3.23
C TYR A 470 16.14 -0.24 1.73
N ARG A 471 15.17 0.31 1.01
CA ARG A 471 15.32 0.50 -0.42
C ARG A 471 16.26 1.66 -0.77
N ALA A 472 16.36 2.67 0.08
CA ALA A 472 17.37 3.72 -0.08
C ALA A 472 18.78 3.13 0.01
N LEU A 473 19.03 2.25 0.96
CA LEU A 473 20.29 1.49 1.08
C LEU A 473 20.50 0.57 -0.15
N HIS A 474 19.47 -0.21 -0.54
CA HIS A 474 19.58 -1.14 -1.67
C HIS A 474 19.85 -0.41 -3.00
N GLY A 475 19.14 0.68 -3.30
CA GLY A 475 19.25 1.36 -4.60
C GLY A 475 20.68 1.79 -4.99
N VAL A 476 21.56 1.93 -4.02
CA VAL A 476 22.99 2.18 -4.25
C VAL A 476 23.76 0.90 -4.51
N LEU A 477 23.47 -0.12 -3.72
CA LEU A 477 24.17 -1.39 -3.80
C LEU A 477 23.70 -2.22 -5.00
N ASP A 478 22.48 -1.98 -5.50
CA ASP A 478 21.93 -2.59 -6.70
C ASP A 478 22.82 -2.36 -7.94
N GLN A 479 23.42 -1.19 -8.06
CA GLN A 479 24.39 -0.88 -9.13
C GLN A 479 25.63 -1.80 -9.10
N SER A 480 25.92 -2.40 -7.95
CA SER A 480 26.99 -3.40 -7.78
C SER A 480 26.46 -4.84 -7.88
N GLY A 481 25.20 -5.05 -8.27
CA GLY A 481 24.58 -6.37 -8.42
C GLY A 481 24.26 -7.05 -7.09
N ILE A 482 24.23 -6.32 -5.96
CA ILE A 482 23.89 -6.86 -4.65
C ILE A 482 22.36 -6.88 -4.52
N SER A 483 21.79 -8.07 -4.24
CA SER A 483 20.34 -8.21 -4.11
C SER A 483 19.81 -7.50 -2.86
N PHE A 484 18.53 -7.11 -2.89
CA PHE A 484 17.85 -6.52 -1.74
C PHE A 484 17.94 -7.39 -0.48
N PHE A 485 17.80 -8.71 -0.62
CA PHE A 485 17.86 -9.63 0.51
C PHE A 485 19.27 -9.82 1.07
N ASP A 486 20.29 -9.71 0.22
CA ASP A 486 21.68 -9.71 0.68
C ASP A 486 22.01 -8.49 1.53
N VAL A 487 21.46 -7.33 1.17
CA VAL A 487 21.56 -6.10 1.95
C VAL A 487 20.93 -6.26 3.32
N LEU A 488 19.81 -6.98 3.41
CA LEU A 488 19.00 -7.11 4.62
C LEU A 488 19.33 -8.33 5.48
N LYS A 489 20.43 -9.05 5.24
CA LYS A 489 20.81 -10.24 6.03
C LYS A 489 20.98 -9.97 7.54
N LYS A 490 21.29 -8.74 7.90
CA LYS A 490 21.45 -8.33 9.32
C LYS A 490 20.15 -7.83 9.97
N ALA A 491 19.06 -7.69 9.21
CA ALA A 491 17.79 -7.21 9.77
C ALA A 491 17.20 -8.22 10.77
N PRO A 492 16.52 -7.75 11.84
CA PRO A 492 15.93 -8.63 12.85
C PRO A 492 14.99 -9.66 12.21
N GLU A 493 15.14 -10.93 12.56
CA GLU A 493 14.31 -11.99 12.03
C GLU A 493 12.86 -11.93 12.55
N ALA A 494 11.90 -12.35 11.72
CA ALA A 494 10.53 -12.55 12.14
C ALA A 494 10.43 -13.73 13.12
N ARG A 495 9.56 -13.62 14.13
CA ARG A 495 9.39 -14.65 15.16
C ARG A 495 8.32 -15.66 14.73
N LEU A 496 8.64 -16.93 14.73
CA LEU A 496 7.68 -18.00 14.50
C LEU A 496 6.57 -17.95 15.58
N ALA A 497 5.32 -17.84 15.14
CA ALA A 497 4.15 -17.75 16.01
C ALA A 497 3.29 -19.04 15.98
N ALA A 498 3.16 -19.68 14.81
CA ALA A 498 2.39 -20.91 14.67
C ALA A 498 2.94 -21.77 13.52
N THR A 499 2.75 -23.09 13.64
CA THR A 499 2.99 -24.08 12.58
C THR A 499 1.68 -24.83 12.27
N PRO A 500 1.46 -25.27 11.00
CA PRO A 500 0.23 -25.96 10.62
C PRO A 500 -0.01 -27.23 11.45
N GLN A 501 -1.24 -27.46 11.85
CA GLN A 501 -1.63 -28.67 12.53
C GLN A 501 -1.68 -29.88 11.57
N PRO A 502 -1.49 -31.11 12.05
CA PRO A 502 -1.71 -32.30 11.24
C PRO A 502 -3.11 -32.28 10.62
N ARG A 503 -3.23 -32.66 9.34
CA ARG A 503 -4.47 -32.64 8.52
C ARG A 503 -4.98 -31.25 8.12
N ALA A 504 -4.39 -30.14 8.57
CA ALA A 504 -4.84 -28.80 8.19
C ALA A 504 -4.92 -28.65 6.66
N GLN A 505 -3.90 -29.11 5.92
CA GLN A 505 -3.88 -29.06 4.46
C GLN A 505 -5.10 -29.77 3.83
N GLN A 506 -5.40 -30.99 4.26
CA GLN A 506 -6.53 -31.74 3.71
C GLN A 506 -7.85 -31.02 4.00
N VAL A 507 -8.10 -30.69 5.27
CA VAL A 507 -9.35 -30.05 5.70
C VAL A 507 -9.59 -28.74 4.96
N TYR A 508 -8.59 -27.84 4.96
CA TYR A 508 -8.81 -26.51 4.41
C TYR A 508 -8.72 -26.43 2.89
N ASN A 509 -8.08 -27.38 2.20
CA ASN A 509 -8.18 -27.46 0.74
C ASN A 509 -9.59 -27.86 0.30
N GLU A 510 -10.23 -28.81 0.98
CA GLU A 510 -11.62 -29.19 0.72
C GLU A 510 -12.58 -28.03 1.06
N MET A 511 -12.38 -27.40 2.23
CA MET A 511 -13.18 -26.23 2.63
C MET A 511 -13.03 -25.04 1.68
N LEU A 512 -11.85 -24.79 1.15
CA LEU A 512 -11.61 -23.68 0.20
C LEU A 512 -12.43 -23.84 -1.08
N GLN A 513 -12.52 -25.08 -1.59
CA GLN A 513 -13.35 -25.37 -2.76
C GLN A 513 -14.85 -25.17 -2.47
N ARG A 514 -15.31 -25.58 -1.28
CA ARG A 514 -16.68 -25.33 -0.83
C ARG A 514 -16.94 -23.85 -0.66
N PHE A 515 -16.01 -23.14 0.02
CA PHE A 515 -16.09 -21.70 0.24
C PHE A 515 -16.22 -20.93 -1.09
N ALA A 516 -15.43 -21.27 -2.10
CA ALA A 516 -15.50 -20.64 -3.43
C ALA A 516 -16.88 -20.84 -4.11
N ARG A 517 -17.49 -22.02 -3.97
CA ARG A 517 -18.84 -22.27 -4.51
C ARG A 517 -19.90 -21.48 -3.75
N LEU A 518 -19.84 -21.47 -2.43
CA LEU A 518 -20.78 -20.76 -1.58
C LEU A 518 -20.66 -19.23 -1.71
N GLU A 519 -19.43 -18.69 -1.80
CA GLU A 519 -19.22 -17.27 -2.08
C GLU A 519 -19.89 -16.86 -3.40
N LYS A 520 -19.72 -17.68 -4.44
CA LYS A 520 -20.40 -17.43 -5.73
C LYS A 520 -21.92 -17.46 -5.60
N LYS A 521 -22.48 -18.36 -4.79
CA LYS A 521 -23.93 -18.43 -4.51
C LYS A 521 -24.40 -17.15 -3.81
N VAL A 522 -23.73 -16.73 -2.73
CA VAL A 522 -24.04 -15.49 -2.01
C VAL A 522 -23.97 -14.27 -2.94
N LEU A 523 -22.95 -14.17 -3.79
CA LEU A 523 -22.83 -13.06 -4.73
C LEU A 523 -23.89 -13.05 -5.81
N GLN A 524 -24.43 -14.20 -6.22
CA GLN A 524 -25.53 -14.28 -7.19
C GLN A 524 -26.85 -13.82 -6.57
N GLU A 525 -27.10 -14.15 -5.30
CA GLU A 525 -28.31 -13.74 -4.57
C GLU A 525 -28.32 -12.24 -4.25
N LEU A 526 -27.15 -11.60 -4.16
CA LEU A 526 -27.01 -10.16 -3.93
C LEU A 526 -27.08 -9.31 -5.20
N ARG A 527 -27.09 -9.93 -6.39
CA ARG A 527 -27.30 -9.18 -7.65
C ARG A 527 -28.78 -8.84 -7.80
N PRO A 528 -29.13 -7.53 -8.03
CA PRO A 528 -30.52 -7.11 -8.21
C PRO A 528 -31.16 -7.71 -9.46
#